data_3d8fa36e93b2347e378c87a5f77d0e39
#
_entry.id   3d8fa36e93b2347e378c87a5f77d0e39
#
_cell.length_a   1.000
_cell.length_b   1.000
_cell.length_c   1.000
_cell.angle_alpha   90.00
_cell.angle_beta   90.00
_cell.angle_gamma   90.00
#
_symmetry.space_group_name_H-M   'P 1'
#
loop_
_entity.id
_entity.type
_entity.pdbx_description
1 polymer ?
#
loop_
_entity_poly.entity_id
_entity_poly.type
_entity_poly.pdbx_seq_one_letter_code
_entity_poly.pdbx_strand_id
1 'polypeptide(L)'
;LEGTEDGLVVAKAAIDRFMQNRSSEFEQERLSLLEMQKDLKWMVLPLSQNPCAAAQGALAIEARQDDEEVKEIISTITNTEIFKSVEVERTILKSHGGGCHQKIGVSHEILETTELLTVRGETEEGEDLSERLLKSNDDNYFDSINSANYFPSNKSEQKFFKRVPITDSEIVLKGTKNKGIYISRSNAIEGPGLIDDSNIIWTSGIDTWKSMATKGYWVNGTSDSLGENNSPEVSLFQDIDWLKLTHKDNRDEEKEVIATYELKALDISERLLSCDYFYWMSASSFELAIKKYPEIKKRNHACGLGKTFKSIQRTIPQVTPFLDFDSWLEAINNKIK
;
A
#
# COMPACT_ATOMS: atom_id res chain seq x y z
N LEU A 1 -9.13 -14.53 -26.73
CA LEU A 1 -7.72 -14.95 -26.66
C LEU A 1 -7.61 -16.26 -27.44
N GLU A 2 -7.05 -16.23 -28.63
CA GLU A 2 -6.87 -17.41 -29.50
C GLU A 2 -5.61 -18.21 -29.08
N GLY A 3 -5.31 -18.30 -27.78
CA GLY A 3 -4.44 -19.35 -27.25
C GLY A 3 -2.93 -19.22 -27.45
N THR A 4 -2.42 -18.05 -27.85
CA THR A 4 -0.97 -17.81 -27.98
C THR A 4 -0.35 -17.06 -26.81
N GLU A 5 -1.18 -16.41 -25.97
CA GLU A 5 -0.74 -15.55 -24.89
C GLU A 5 -1.23 -16.07 -23.52
N ASP A 6 -0.34 -16.09 -22.55
CA ASP A 6 -0.66 -16.53 -21.18
C ASP A 6 -1.41 -15.48 -20.35
N GLY A 7 -1.36 -14.22 -20.78
CA GLY A 7 -2.01 -13.11 -20.09
C GLY A 7 -1.99 -11.80 -20.87
N LEU A 8 -2.80 -10.86 -20.44
CA LEU A 8 -2.92 -9.53 -21.01
C LEU A 8 -2.86 -8.45 -19.92
N VAL A 9 -2.01 -7.45 -20.13
CA VAL A 9 -1.98 -6.25 -19.26
C VAL A 9 -2.84 -5.16 -19.90
N VAL A 10 -3.82 -4.67 -19.15
CA VAL A 10 -4.72 -3.60 -19.58
C VAL A 10 -4.80 -2.48 -18.57
N ALA A 11 -5.02 -1.25 -19.03
CA ALA A 11 -5.28 -0.14 -18.14
C ALA A 11 -6.63 -0.35 -17.42
N LYS A 12 -6.62 -0.40 -16.09
CA LYS A 12 -7.86 -0.55 -15.27
C LYS A 12 -8.90 0.50 -15.65
N ALA A 13 -8.50 1.76 -15.81
CA ALA A 13 -9.40 2.85 -16.20
C ALA A 13 -10.11 2.63 -17.55
N ALA A 14 -9.53 1.87 -18.48
CA ALA A 14 -10.19 1.52 -19.73
C ALA A 14 -11.31 0.50 -19.50
N ILE A 15 -11.04 -0.51 -18.67
CA ILE A 15 -12.05 -1.50 -18.27
C ILE A 15 -13.19 -0.81 -17.50
N ASP A 16 -12.84 0.03 -16.51
CA ASP A 16 -13.81 0.76 -15.70
C ASP A 16 -14.76 1.60 -16.55
N ARG A 17 -14.22 2.41 -17.48
CA ARG A 17 -15.02 3.23 -18.39
C ARG A 17 -15.91 2.38 -19.31
N PHE A 18 -15.39 1.26 -19.80
CA PHE A 18 -16.15 0.35 -20.63
C PHE A 18 -17.32 -0.28 -19.86
N MET A 19 -17.07 -0.76 -18.63
CA MET A 19 -18.10 -1.35 -17.78
C MET A 19 -19.14 -0.33 -17.28
N GLN A 20 -18.77 0.92 -17.07
CA GLN A 20 -19.67 2.00 -16.66
C GLN A 20 -20.50 2.55 -17.82
N ASN A 21 -20.09 2.33 -19.06
CA ASN A 21 -20.84 2.76 -20.23
C ASN A 21 -22.16 1.99 -20.33
N ARG A 22 -23.29 2.68 -20.14
CA ARG A 22 -24.63 2.10 -20.16
C ARG A 22 -25.30 2.11 -21.55
N SER A 23 -24.55 2.49 -22.61
CA SER A 23 -25.06 2.41 -23.96
C SER A 23 -25.44 0.96 -24.33
N SER A 24 -26.59 0.78 -24.96
CA SER A 24 -27.03 -0.51 -25.50
C SER A 24 -26.13 -1.03 -26.62
N GLU A 25 -25.38 -0.13 -27.27
CA GLU A 25 -24.44 -0.46 -28.34
C GLU A 25 -23.36 -1.44 -27.90
N PHE A 26 -22.93 -1.36 -26.64
CA PHE A 26 -21.84 -2.19 -26.07
C PHE A 26 -22.35 -3.21 -25.03
N GLU A 27 -23.64 -3.50 -24.99
CA GLU A 27 -24.20 -4.40 -23.98
C GLU A 27 -23.72 -5.84 -24.15
N GLN A 28 -23.65 -6.33 -25.40
CA GLN A 28 -23.17 -7.67 -25.68
C GLN A 28 -21.70 -7.85 -25.33
N GLU A 29 -20.87 -6.88 -25.64
CA GLU A 29 -19.45 -6.88 -25.32
C GLU A 29 -19.21 -6.82 -23.81
N ARG A 30 -20.00 -6.04 -23.05
CA ARG A 30 -19.95 -6.04 -21.59
C ARG A 30 -20.32 -7.40 -21.00
N LEU A 31 -21.40 -8.01 -21.48
CA LEU A 31 -21.82 -9.34 -21.04
C LEU A 31 -20.77 -10.41 -21.38
N SER A 32 -20.18 -10.30 -22.57
CA SER A 32 -19.10 -11.20 -22.99
C SER A 32 -17.85 -11.04 -22.10
N LEU A 33 -17.48 -9.81 -21.72
CA LEU A 33 -16.36 -9.56 -20.81
C LEU A 33 -16.62 -10.14 -19.41
N LEU A 34 -17.84 -9.97 -18.88
CA LEU A 34 -18.25 -10.55 -17.60
C LEU A 34 -18.24 -12.08 -17.61
N GLU A 35 -18.61 -12.70 -18.74
CA GLU A 35 -18.54 -14.15 -18.88
C GLU A 35 -17.09 -14.64 -18.94
N MET A 36 -16.25 -14.02 -19.76
CA MET A 36 -14.82 -14.34 -19.85
C MET A 36 -14.10 -14.18 -18.51
N GLN A 37 -14.50 -13.19 -17.70
CA GLN A 37 -13.90 -12.94 -16.38
C GLN A 37 -14.03 -14.14 -15.42
N LYS A 38 -15.09 -14.97 -15.56
CA LYS A 38 -15.30 -16.13 -14.70
C LYS A 38 -14.22 -17.19 -14.87
N ASP A 39 -13.66 -17.29 -16.08
CA ASP A 39 -12.63 -18.27 -16.44
C ASP A 39 -11.20 -17.71 -16.33
N LEU A 40 -11.05 -16.39 -16.12
CA LEU A 40 -9.76 -15.72 -16.03
C LEU A 40 -9.37 -15.42 -14.59
N LYS A 41 -8.11 -15.66 -14.28
CA LYS A 41 -7.49 -15.11 -13.08
C LYS A 41 -6.99 -13.70 -13.39
N TRP A 42 -7.34 -12.75 -12.55
CA TRP A 42 -6.94 -11.36 -12.71
C TRP A 42 -6.24 -10.82 -11.47
N MET A 43 -5.40 -9.81 -11.66
CA MET A 43 -4.76 -9.08 -10.58
C MET A 43 -4.58 -7.61 -10.93
N VAL A 44 -4.56 -6.76 -9.91
CA VAL A 44 -4.16 -5.35 -10.03
C VAL A 44 -2.69 -5.23 -9.68
N LEU A 45 -1.88 -4.80 -10.65
CA LEU A 45 -0.45 -4.59 -10.42
C LEU A 45 -0.26 -3.35 -9.52
N PRO A 46 0.47 -3.47 -8.40
CA PRO A 46 0.70 -2.33 -7.51
C PRO A 46 1.69 -1.34 -8.10
N LEU A 47 1.48 -0.05 -7.84
CA LEU A 47 2.35 1.02 -8.33
C LEU A 47 3.78 0.90 -7.80
N SER A 48 3.99 0.30 -6.62
CA SER A 48 5.34 0.04 -6.11
C SER A 48 6.16 -0.91 -6.97
N GLN A 49 5.50 -1.74 -7.78
CA GLN A 49 6.15 -2.74 -8.64
C GLN A 49 6.04 -2.40 -10.12
N ASN A 50 4.95 -1.79 -10.53
CA ASN A 50 4.64 -1.48 -11.92
C ASN A 50 3.94 -0.12 -12.02
N PRO A 51 4.64 0.99 -11.75
CA PRO A 51 4.08 2.32 -11.97
C PRO A 51 3.76 2.53 -13.45
N CYS A 52 2.73 3.32 -13.72
CA CYS A 52 2.35 3.66 -15.09
C CYS A 52 3.38 4.56 -15.78
N ALA A 53 3.25 4.75 -17.08
CA ALA A 53 3.97 5.80 -17.77
C ALA A 53 3.63 7.17 -17.17
N ALA A 54 4.61 8.06 -17.12
CA ALA A 54 4.46 9.40 -16.55
C ALA A 54 3.24 10.14 -17.11
N ALA A 55 2.43 10.72 -16.23
CA ALA A 55 1.19 11.44 -16.55
C ALA A 55 0.07 10.57 -17.16
N GLN A 56 0.17 9.25 -17.10
CA GLN A 56 -0.88 8.38 -17.66
C GLN A 56 -2.19 8.52 -16.84
N GLY A 57 -3.27 8.76 -17.56
CA GLY A 57 -4.61 8.97 -16.98
C GLY A 57 -4.92 10.43 -16.63
N ALA A 58 -3.95 11.32 -16.61
CA ALA A 58 -4.20 12.76 -16.47
C ALA A 58 -4.74 13.36 -17.79
N LEU A 59 -5.74 14.22 -17.66
CA LEU A 59 -6.29 14.97 -18.79
C LEU A 59 -5.68 16.38 -18.77
N ALA A 60 -5.00 16.75 -19.87
CA ALA A 60 -4.47 18.09 -20.06
C ALA A 60 -5.46 18.95 -20.84
N ILE A 61 -5.66 20.18 -20.39
CA ILE A 61 -6.45 21.19 -21.09
C ILE A 61 -5.52 22.33 -21.48
N GLU A 62 -5.44 22.64 -22.76
CA GLU A 62 -4.63 23.73 -23.28
C GLU A 62 -5.50 24.96 -23.58
N ALA A 63 -4.99 26.13 -23.23
CA ALA A 63 -5.59 27.41 -23.55
C ALA A 63 -4.54 28.37 -24.09
N ARG A 64 -4.96 29.39 -24.83
CA ARG A 64 -4.06 30.46 -25.23
C ARG A 64 -3.54 31.22 -24.00
N GLN A 65 -2.28 31.62 -24.07
CA GLN A 65 -1.63 32.27 -22.94
C GLN A 65 -2.26 33.64 -22.57
N ASP A 66 -2.86 34.30 -23.50
CA ASP A 66 -3.49 35.62 -23.39
C ASP A 66 -5.01 35.58 -23.15
N ASP A 67 -5.61 34.38 -23.03
CA ASP A 67 -7.05 34.21 -22.85
C ASP A 67 -7.38 34.02 -21.34
N GLU A 68 -7.50 35.15 -20.66
CA GLU A 68 -7.76 35.14 -19.21
C GLU A 68 -9.14 34.60 -18.84
N GLU A 69 -10.16 34.80 -19.70
CA GLU A 69 -11.52 34.31 -19.48
C GLU A 69 -11.53 32.75 -19.47
N VAL A 70 -10.90 32.16 -20.49
CA VAL A 70 -10.80 30.70 -20.58
C VAL A 70 -9.95 30.13 -19.44
N LYS A 71 -8.86 30.79 -19.04
CA LYS A 71 -8.04 30.38 -17.90
C LYS A 71 -8.83 30.39 -16.58
N GLU A 72 -9.66 31.40 -16.35
CA GLU A 72 -10.53 31.45 -15.17
C GLU A 72 -11.48 30.25 -15.13
N ILE A 73 -12.12 29.92 -16.26
CA ILE A 73 -12.98 28.74 -16.38
C ILE A 73 -12.20 27.45 -16.10
N ILE A 74 -11.03 27.28 -16.71
CA ILE A 74 -10.18 26.09 -16.51
C ILE A 74 -9.75 25.96 -15.06
N SER A 75 -9.45 27.06 -14.37
CA SER A 75 -9.04 27.04 -12.96
C SER A 75 -10.08 26.38 -12.05
N THR A 76 -11.37 26.47 -12.39
CA THR A 76 -12.46 25.88 -11.60
C THR A 76 -12.51 24.35 -11.65
N ILE A 77 -11.90 23.74 -12.66
CA ILE A 77 -11.85 22.28 -12.87
C ILE A 77 -10.45 21.71 -12.73
N THR A 78 -9.43 22.57 -12.54
CA THR A 78 -8.05 22.14 -12.35
C THR A 78 -7.87 21.51 -10.98
N ASN A 79 -7.31 20.29 -10.96
CA ASN A 79 -6.86 19.65 -9.74
C ASN A 79 -5.36 19.91 -9.54
N THR A 80 -5.02 20.74 -8.56
CA THR A 80 -3.65 21.18 -8.29
C THR A 80 -2.73 20.04 -7.80
N GLU A 81 -3.26 19.05 -7.09
CA GLU A 81 -2.48 17.89 -6.64
C GLU A 81 -2.11 16.98 -7.80
N ILE A 82 -3.08 16.70 -8.68
CA ILE A 82 -2.81 15.94 -9.92
C ILE A 82 -1.82 16.69 -10.79
N PHE A 83 -1.98 18.00 -10.95
CA PHE A 83 -1.05 18.82 -11.73
C PHE A 83 0.37 18.71 -11.20
N LYS A 84 0.55 18.86 -9.87
CA LYS A 84 1.85 18.72 -9.21
C LYS A 84 2.45 17.32 -9.41
N SER A 85 1.64 16.26 -9.26
CA SER A 85 2.10 14.89 -9.47
C SER A 85 2.58 14.67 -10.89
N VAL A 86 1.82 15.14 -11.88
CA VAL A 86 2.19 15.07 -13.31
C VAL A 86 3.49 15.82 -13.60
N GLU A 87 3.69 17.01 -13.02
CA GLU A 87 4.93 17.76 -13.21
C GLU A 87 6.15 17.01 -12.68
N VAL A 88 6.03 16.40 -11.48
CA VAL A 88 7.11 15.58 -10.90
C VAL A 88 7.39 14.38 -11.79
N GLU A 89 6.38 13.62 -12.17
CA GLU A 89 6.52 12.43 -13.02
C GLU A 89 7.20 12.75 -14.35
N ARG A 90 6.75 13.81 -15.03
CA ARG A 90 7.34 14.25 -16.31
C ARG A 90 8.76 14.78 -16.15
N THR A 91 9.07 15.43 -15.04
CA THR A 91 10.43 15.91 -14.75
C THR A 91 11.38 14.73 -14.58
N ILE A 92 10.98 13.69 -13.86
CA ILE A 92 11.76 12.45 -13.71
C ILE A 92 11.94 11.77 -15.06
N LEU A 93 10.87 11.57 -15.83
CA LEU A 93 11.00 10.96 -17.16
C LEU A 93 11.93 11.76 -18.06
N LYS A 94 11.87 13.11 -18.01
CA LYS A 94 12.74 13.99 -18.80
C LYS A 94 14.20 13.88 -18.40
N SER A 95 14.53 13.64 -17.12
CA SER A 95 15.93 13.44 -16.68
C SER A 95 16.55 12.16 -17.24
N HIS A 96 15.73 11.23 -17.72
CA HIS A 96 16.15 10.00 -18.41
C HIS A 96 15.97 10.09 -19.94
N GLY A 97 15.98 11.28 -20.54
CA GLY A 97 15.88 11.50 -21.99
C GLY A 97 14.46 11.86 -22.46
N GLY A 98 13.42 11.54 -21.72
CA GLY A 98 12.01 11.82 -22.06
C GLY A 98 11.49 11.00 -23.25
N GLY A 99 10.18 11.10 -23.49
CA GLY A 99 9.53 10.45 -24.65
C GLY A 99 8.85 9.12 -24.33
N CYS A 100 7.93 8.73 -25.22
CA CYS A 100 7.07 7.54 -25.01
C CYS A 100 7.79 6.20 -25.25
N HIS A 101 9.05 6.22 -25.72
CA HIS A 101 9.84 5.04 -26.00
C HIS A 101 10.62 4.54 -24.77
N GLN A 102 10.69 5.36 -23.73
CA GLN A 102 11.36 5.00 -22.49
C GLN A 102 10.62 3.88 -21.77
N LYS A 103 11.35 2.86 -21.34
CA LYS A 103 10.83 1.75 -20.54
C LYS A 103 10.77 2.12 -19.05
N ILE A 104 10.32 3.32 -18.73
CA ILE A 104 10.33 3.89 -17.40
C ILE A 104 8.91 4.24 -16.98
N GLY A 105 8.45 3.62 -15.89
CA GLY A 105 7.23 3.98 -15.19
C GLY A 105 7.56 4.88 -14.00
N VAL A 106 6.73 5.89 -13.79
CA VAL A 106 6.84 6.85 -12.66
C VAL A 106 5.49 7.05 -12.05
N SER A 107 5.39 6.95 -10.74
CA SER A 107 4.20 7.32 -9.96
C SER A 107 4.59 8.27 -8.86
N HIS A 108 3.90 9.40 -8.78
CA HIS A 108 4.01 10.37 -7.69
C HIS A 108 2.66 10.51 -6.99
N GLU A 109 2.63 10.15 -5.71
CA GLU A 109 1.42 10.15 -4.89
C GLU A 109 1.56 11.17 -3.76
N ILE A 110 0.60 12.09 -3.65
CA ILE A 110 0.50 13.04 -2.55
C ILE A 110 -0.37 12.38 -1.47
N LEU A 111 0.24 12.11 -0.32
CA LEU A 111 -0.41 11.57 0.86
C LEU A 111 -0.68 12.70 1.87
N GLU A 112 -1.50 12.44 2.91
CA GLU A 112 -1.88 13.49 3.90
C GLU A 112 -0.69 14.27 4.49
N THR A 113 0.44 13.60 4.71
CA THR A 113 1.60 14.18 5.41
C THR A 113 2.92 14.00 4.67
N THR A 114 2.91 13.36 3.51
CA THR A 114 4.14 12.99 2.78
C THR A 114 3.88 12.91 1.29
N GLU A 115 4.95 12.81 0.51
CA GLU A 115 4.88 12.51 -0.92
C GLU A 115 5.63 11.21 -1.18
N LEU A 116 5.04 10.33 -1.99
CA LEU A 116 5.63 9.04 -2.36
C LEU A 116 5.96 9.04 -3.85
N LEU A 117 7.23 8.86 -4.17
CA LEU A 117 7.71 8.71 -5.54
C LEU A 117 8.14 7.25 -5.76
N THR A 118 7.68 6.66 -6.85
CA THR A 118 8.10 5.34 -7.30
C THR A 118 8.58 5.43 -8.74
N VAL A 119 9.79 4.92 -9.01
CA VAL A 119 10.37 4.83 -10.36
C VAL A 119 10.78 3.39 -10.60
N ARG A 120 10.35 2.82 -11.72
CA ARG A 120 10.69 1.47 -12.16
C ARG A 120 10.99 1.47 -13.65
N GLY A 121 11.90 0.63 -14.07
CA GLY A 121 12.17 0.43 -15.48
C GLY A 121 13.64 0.20 -15.78
N GLU A 122 14.02 0.56 -16.98
CA GLU A 122 15.37 0.38 -17.51
C GLU A 122 15.79 1.63 -18.30
N THR A 123 16.99 2.14 -18.04
CA THR A 123 17.54 3.26 -18.82
C THR A 123 17.91 2.81 -20.24
N GLU A 124 18.24 3.76 -21.12
CA GLU A 124 18.72 3.43 -22.48
C GLU A 124 20.04 2.65 -22.46
N GLU A 125 20.86 2.82 -21.42
CA GLU A 125 22.12 2.11 -21.20
C GLU A 125 21.90 0.71 -20.60
N GLY A 126 20.67 0.31 -20.29
CA GLY A 126 20.33 -0.99 -19.71
C GLY A 126 20.49 -1.06 -18.19
N GLU A 127 20.53 0.07 -17.51
CA GLU A 127 20.55 0.10 -16.04
C GLU A 127 19.15 -0.02 -15.45
N ASP A 128 18.97 -0.92 -14.49
CA ASP A 128 17.70 -1.10 -13.79
C ASP A 128 17.39 0.08 -12.87
N LEU A 129 16.21 0.67 -13.04
CA LEU A 129 15.64 1.67 -12.15
C LEU A 129 14.68 1.03 -11.15
N SER A 130 14.99 1.16 -9.87
CA SER A 130 14.19 0.56 -8.80
C SER A 130 14.15 1.46 -7.57
N GLU A 131 13.63 2.67 -7.74
CA GLU A 131 13.55 3.66 -6.68
C GLU A 131 12.15 3.72 -6.08
N ARG A 132 12.07 3.87 -4.77
CA ARG A 132 10.85 4.23 -4.04
C ARG A 132 11.25 5.13 -2.88
N LEU A 133 10.82 6.38 -2.96
CA LEU A 133 11.26 7.44 -2.05
C LEU A 133 10.04 8.04 -1.36
N LEU A 134 10.11 8.16 -0.04
CA LEU A 134 9.14 8.89 0.77
C LEU A 134 9.76 10.22 1.17
N LYS A 135 9.16 11.32 0.73
CA LYS A 135 9.56 12.66 1.12
C LYS A 135 8.76 13.07 2.35
N SER A 136 9.39 13.01 3.51
CA SER A 136 8.79 13.51 4.76
C SER A 136 8.84 15.04 4.79
N ASN A 137 7.77 15.65 5.31
CA ASN A 137 7.77 17.09 5.61
C ASN A 137 8.49 17.43 6.93
N ASP A 138 8.99 16.42 7.64
CA ASP A 138 9.69 16.58 8.92
C ASP A 138 11.19 16.33 8.77
N ASP A 139 11.91 17.37 8.34
CA ASP A 139 13.38 17.34 8.25
C ASP A 139 14.06 17.30 9.63
N ASN A 140 13.31 17.55 10.71
CA ASN A 140 13.86 17.72 12.07
C ASN A 140 13.95 16.42 12.86
N TYR A 141 13.40 15.31 12.38
CA TYR A 141 13.39 14.03 13.11
C TYR A 141 14.78 13.62 13.58
N PHE A 142 15.81 13.90 12.78
CA PHE A 142 17.19 13.53 13.06
C PHE A 142 18.08 14.64 13.61
N ASP A 143 17.56 15.85 13.87
CA ASP A 143 18.40 17.01 14.24
C ASP A 143 19.08 16.84 15.60
N SER A 144 18.57 15.98 16.47
CA SER A 144 19.11 15.72 17.81
C SER A 144 19.85 14.41 17.95
N ILE A 145 20.18 13.71 16.84
CA ILE A 145 20.94 12.45 16.92
C ILE A 145 22.38 12.72 17.32
N ASN A 146 22.66 12.53 18.62
CA ASN A 146 24.01 12.57 19.18
C ASN A 146 24.51 11.18 19.61
N SER A 147 23.68 10.13 19.58
CA SER A 147 24.04 8.78 20.00
C SER A 147 23.16 7.71 19.35
N ALA A 148 23.73 6.51 19.23
CA ALA A 148 23.11 5.34 18.58
C ALA A 148 22.09 4.60 19.42
N ASN A 149 21.35 5.25 20.31
CA ASN A 149 20.35 4.60 21.18
C ASN A 149 19.01 4.52 20.46
N TYR A 150 18.83 3.52 19.63
CA TYR A 150 17.60 3.29 18.88
C TYR A 150 17.03 1.88 19.10
N PHE A 151 15.73 1.74 18.86
CA PHE A 151 14.99 0.50 18.97
C PHE A 151 13.95 0.39 17.83
N PRO A 152 13.84 -0.77 17.18
CA PRO A 152 14.64 -1.99 17.34
C PRO A 152 15.93 -1.94 16.50
N SER A 153 16.94 -2.72 16.89
CA SER A 153 18.15 -2.91 16.07
C SER A 153 17.91 -3.89 14.92
N ASN A 154 16.90 -4.75 15.05
CA ASN A 154 16.45 -5.68 14.02
C ASN A 154 14.96 -6.00 14.19
N LYS A 155 14.33 -6.52 13.14
CA LYS A 155 12.88 -6.82 13.13
C LYS A 155 12.45 -7.81 14.23
N SER A 156 13.35 -8.66 14.73
CA SER A 156 13.00 -9.68 15.74
C SER A 156 12.86 -9.10 17.16
N GLU A 157 13.50 -7.97 17.46
CA GLU A 157 13.41 -7.35 18.80
C GLU A 157 12.00 -6.86 19.15
N GLN A 158 11.16 -6.59 18.15
CA GLN A 158 9.79 -6.14 18.36
C GLN A 158 8.76 -7.27 18.41
N LYS A 159 9.17 -8.49 18.75
CA LYS A 159 8.28 -9.62 19.01
C LYS A 159 7.65 -9.54 20.39
N PHE A 160 6.78 -8.54 20.60
CA PHE A 160 6.09 -8.31 21.87
C PHE A 160 4.87 -9.19 22.09
N PHE A 161 4.52 -10.01 21.10
CA PHE A 161 3.36 -10.89 21.18
C PHE A 161 3.70 -12.29 20.68
N LYS A 162 3.16 -13.29 21.39
CA LYS A 162 2.99 -14.64 20.87
C LYS A 162 1.62 -14.71 20.19
N ARG A 163 1.59 -15.23 18.97
CA ARG A 163 0.34 -15.51 18.25
C ARG A 163 -0.16 -16.89 18.62
N VAL A 164 -1.46 -16.98 18.89
CA VAL A 164 -2.14 -18.24 19.19
C VAL A 164 -3.25 -18.40 18.16
N PRO A 165 -3.20 -19.40 17.27
CA PRO A 165 -4.24 -19.64 16.28
C PRO A 165 -5.62 -19.88 16.93
N ILE A 166 -6.68 -19.46 16.23
CA ILE A 166 -8.07 -19.75 16.60
C ILE A 166 -8.56 -20.84 15.65
N THR A 167 -8.70 -22.06 16.17
CA THR A 167 -8.99 -23.27 15.35
C THR A 167 -10.29 -23.17 14.57
N ASP A 168 -11.34 -22.59 15.18
CA ASP A 168 -12.66 -22.49 14.53
C ASP A 168 -12.66 -21.53 13.32
N SER A 169 -11.66 -20.64 13.22
CA SER A 169 -11.56 -19.73 12.08
C SER A 169 -11.33 -20.42 10.74
N GLU A 170 -10.71 -21.59 10.73
CA GLU A 170 -10.50 -22.37 9.51
C GLU A 170 -11.83 -22.90 8.93
N ILE A 171 -12.78 -23.25 9.79
CA ILE A 171 -14.11 -23.71 9.37
C ILE A 171 -14.86 -22.57 8.69
N VAL A 172 -14.80 -21.37 9.28
CA VAL A 172 -15.42 -20.17 8.73
C VAL A 172 -14.80 -19.82 7.37
N LEU A 173 -13.47 -19.85 7.27
CA LEU A 173 -12.75 -19.54 6.02
C LEU A 173 -13.10 -20.50 4.89
N LYS A 174 -13.11 -21.81 5.16
CA LYS A 174 -13.49 -22.83 4.16
C LYS A 174 -14.94 -22.71 3.68
N GLY A 175 -15.81 -22.18 4.53
CA GLY A 175 -17.23 -21.90 4.19
C GLY A 175 -17.46 -20.56 3.47
N THR A 176 -16.44 -19.69 3.44
CA THR A 176 -16.54 -18.36 2.84
C THR A 176 -16.36 -18.43 1.32
N LYS A 177 -17.34 -17.91 0.57
CA LYS A 177 -17.34 -17.90 -0.90
C LYS A 177 -17.82 -16.57 -1.46
N ASN A 178 -17.32 -16.20 -2.64
CA ASN A 178 -17.69 -14.98 -3.38
C ASN A 178 -17.57 -13.70 -2.54
N LYS A 179 -16.52 -13.61 -1.72
CA LYS A 179 -16.22 -12.45 -0.85
C LYS A 179 -14.87 -11.87 -1.21
N GLY A 180 -14.65 -10.60 -0.83
CA GLY A 180 -13.35 -10.00 -0.75
C GLY A 180 -12.69 -10.36 0.60
N ILE A 181 -11.49 -10.90 0.58
CA ILE A 181 -10.75 -11.26 1.79
C ILE A 181 -9.51 -10.38 1.89
N TYR A 182 -9.54 -9.43 2.83
CA TYR A 182 -8.40 -8.57 3.14
C TYR A 182 -7.50 -9.23 4.16
N ILE A 183 -6.23 -9.46 3.79
CA ILE A 183 -5.23 -10.13 4.63
C ILE A 183 -4.21 -9.10 5.13
N SER A 184 -4.32 -8.73 6.39
CA SER A 184 -3.40 -7.74 7.01
C SER A 184 -2.00 -8.29 7.24
N ARG A 185 -1.85 -9.60 7.46
CA ARG A 185 -0.57 -10.28 7.70
C ARG A 185 -0.61 -11.71 7.17
N SER A 186 0.44 -12.17 6.53
CA SER A 186 0.52 -13.50 5.92
C SER A 186 0.33 -14.67 6.89
N ASN A 187 0.60 -14.45 8.17
CA ASN A 187 0.39 -15.46 9.22
C ASN A 187 -1.02 -15.46 9.81
N ALA A 188 -1.96 -14.69 9.24
CA ALA A 188 -3.38 -14.88 9.50
C ALA A 188 -3.90 -16.21 8.91
N ILE A 189 -3.13 -16.83 7.99
CA ILE A 189 -3.43 -18.12 7.36
C ILE A 189 -2.17 -18.98 7.38
N GLU A 190 -2.25 -20.18 7.96
CA GLU A 190 -1.06 -21.03 8.15
C GLU A 190 -0.83 -22.01 7.00
N GLY A 191 -1.83 -22.41 6.23
CA GLY A 191 -1.71 -23.45 5.20
C GLY A 191 -2.37 -23.10 3.88
N PRO A 192 -2.17 -23.92 2.85
CA PRO A 192 -2.88 -23.82 1.57
C PRO A 192 -4.33 -24.31 1.70
N GLY A 193 -5.20 -23.91 0.76
CA GLY A 193 -6.54 -24.47 0.60
C GLY A 193 -7.55 -24.08 1.69
N LEU A 194 -7.27 -23.07 2.50
CA LEU A 194 -8.22 -22.56 3.50
C LEU A 194 -9.18 -21.50 2.94
N ILE A 195 -8.82 -20.84 1.85
CA ILE A 195 -9.66 -19.87 1.14
C ILE A 195 -10.10 -20.49 -0.17
N ASP A 196 -11.41 -20.49 -0.43
CA ASP A 196 -11.99 -20.95 -1.69
C ASP A 196 -11.62 -20.01 -2.84
N ASP A 197 -11.35 -20.57 -4.03
CA ASP A 197 -10.88 -19.82 -5.21
C ASP A 197 -11.92 -18.80 -5.76
N SER A 198 -13.18 -18.90 -5.35
CA SER A 198 -14.22 -17.92 -5.68
C SER A 198 -14.04 -16.57 -4.96
N ASN A 199 -13.17 -16.52 -3.94
CA ASN A 199 -12.92 -15.30 -3.18
C ASN A 199 -11.83 -14.46 -3.83
N ILE A 200 -11.96 -13.14 -3.70
CA ILE A 200 -10.94 -12.17 -4.08
C ILE A 200 -9.99 -11.97 -2.91
N ILE A 201 -8.70 -12.16 -3.12
CA ILE A 201 -7.69 -11.97 -2.08
C ILE A 201 -6.97 -10.64 -2.29
N TRP A 202 -7.01 -9.81 -1.26
CA TRP A 202 -6.30 -8.53 -1.20
C TRP A 202 -5.39 -8.46 0.01
N THR A 203 -4.17 -7.97 -0.16
CA THR A 203 -3.17 -7.94 0.90
C THR A 203 -2.80 -6.52 1.31
N SER A 204 -2.28 -6.35 2.52
CA SER A 204 -1.85 -5.05 3.02
C SER A 204 -0.60 -4.50 2.31
N GLY A 205 0.25 -5.37 1.79
CA GLY A 205 1.50 -4.99 1.12
C GLY A 205 2.15 -6.17 0.39
N ILE A 206 3.19 -5.88 -0.36
CA ILE A 206 3.91 -6.84 -1.24
C ILE A 206 4.46 -8.06 -0.50
N ASP A 207 5.01 -7.89 0.70
CA ASP A 207 5.53 -9.02 1.46
C ASP A 207 4.44 -10.01 1.85
N THR A 208 3.25 -9.49 2.20
CA THR A 208 2.08 -10.33 2.46
C THR A 208 1.62 -11.02 1.18
N TRP A 209 1.59 -10.31 0.04
CA TRP A 209 1.29 -10.90 -1.28
C TRP A 209 2.23 -12.06 -1.59
N LYS A 210 3.54 -11.82 -1.62
CA LYS A 210 4.55 -12.85 -1.90
C LYS A 210 4.40 -14.07 -0.99
N SER A 211 4.18 -13.84 0.30
CA SER A 211 3.97 -14.92 1.27
C SER A 211 2.67 -15.70 1.02
N MET A 212 1.59 -15.03 0.59
CA MET A 212 0.34 -15.73 0.23
C MET A 212 0.51 -16.53 -1.07
N ALA A 213 1.20 -15.97 -2.07
CA ALA A 213 1.49 -16.67 -3.31
C ALA A 213 2.34 -17.93 -3.08
N THR A 214 3.34 -17.90 -2.17
CA THR A 214 4.13 -19.09 -1.82
C THR A 214 3.30 -20.17 -1.11
N LYS A 215 2.15 -19.81 -0.51
CA LYS A 215 1.18 -20.74 0.06
C LYS A 215 0.18 -21.27 -0.98
N GLY A 216 0.34 -20.89 -2.26
CA GLY A 216 -0.50 -21.36 -3.37
C GLY A 216 -1.78 -20.53 -3.60
N TYR A 217 -1.93 -19.37 -2.97
CA TYR A 217 -3.09 -18.50 -3.18
C TYR A 217 -2.87 -17.54 -4.35
N TRP A 218 -3.91 -17.38 -5.17
CA TRP A 218 -3.95 -16.31 -6.16
C TRP A 218 -4.33 -15.00 -5.49
N VAL A 219 -3.42 -14.02 -5.48
CA VAL A 219 -3.64 -12.71 -4.86
C VAL A 219 -4.06 -11.72 -5.96
N ASN A 220 -5.21 -11.10 -5.79
CA ASN A 220 -5.79 -10.18 -6.76
C ASN A 220 -5.23 -8.75 -6.66
N GLY A 221 -4.59 -8.40 -5.54
CA GLY A 221 -3.97 -7.10 -5.38
C GLY A 221 -3.52 -6.79 -3.96
N THR A 222 -3.06 -5.56 -3.77
CA THR A 222 -2.55 -5.09 -2.48
C THR A 222 -2.84 -3.61 -2.27
N SER A 223 -2.94 -3.21 -0.99
CA SER A 223 -2.97 -1.79 -0.59
C SER A 223 -1.57 -1.15 -0.58
N ASP A 224 -0.57 -1.84 -1.09
CA ASP A 224 0.80 -1.36 -1.31
C ASP A 224 1.47 -0.71 -0.09
N SER A 225 1.06 -1.15 1.11
CA SER A 225 1.47 -0.60 2.42
C SER A 225 0.98 0.83 2.72
N LEU A 226 0.10 1.39 1.88
CA LEU A 226 -0.43 2.75 2.03
C LEU A 226 -1.63 2.83 2.98
N GLY A 227 -2.13 1.69 3.44
CA GLY A 227 -3.22 1.61 4.41
C GLY A 227 -4.45 0.86 3.89
N GLU A 228 -5.34 0.54 4.82
CA GLU A 228 -6.52 -0.29 4.56
C GLU A 228 -7.67 0.49 3.90
N ASN A 229 -7.63 1.82 3.97
CA ASN A 229 -8.65 2.69 3.38
C ASN A 229 -8.47 2.87 1.86
N ASN A 230 -7.32 2.48 1.32
CA ASN A 230 -7.15 2.30 -0.10
C ASN A 230 -7.77 0.96 -0.51
N SER A 231 -9.09 0.82 -0.26
CA SER A 231 -9.85 -0.30 -0.76
C SER A 231 -9.78 -0.31 -2.28
N PRO A 232 -9.51 -1.46 -2.87
CA PRO A 232 -9.51 -1.56 -4.30
C PRO A 232 -10.91 -1.27 -4.80
N GLU A 233 -11.06 -0.36 -5.72
CA GLU A 233 -12.29 -0.18 -6.48
C GLU A 233 -12.47 -1.34 -7.48
N VAL A 234 -12.59 -2.55 -6.94
CA VAL A 234 -12.84 -3.77 -7.74
C VAL A 234 -14.33 -3.99 -7.95
N SER A 235 -15.14 -3.19 -7.28
CA SER A 235 -16.61 -3.20 -7.35
C SER A 235 -17.21 -2.97 -8.73
N LEU A 236 -16.40 -2.50 -9.70
CA LEU A 236 -16.83 -2.34 -11.09
C LEU A 236 -17.24 -3.63 -11.78
N PHE A 237 -16.75 -4.77 -11.30
CA PHE A 237 -17.10 -6.08 -11.85
C PHE A 237 -18.22 -6.78 -11.09
N GLN A 238 -18.30 -6.52 -9.77
CA GLN A 238 -19.32 -7.10 -8.89
C GLN A 238 -19.35 -6.37 -7.55
N ASP A 239 -20.50 -6.34 -6.89
CA ASP A 239 -20.60 -5.93 -5.49
C ASP A 239 -19.89 -6.98 -4.63
N ILE A 240 -18.87 -6.57 -3.91
CA ILE A 240 -18.04 -7.45 -3.10
C ILE A 240 -18.18 -7.05 -1.64
N ASP A 241 -18.66 -7.98 -0.81
CA ASP A 241 -18.60 -7.82 0.64
C ASP A 241 -17.20 -8.17 1.13
N TRP A 242 -16.57 -7.27 1.85
CA TRP A 242 -15.21 -7.43 2.34
C TRP A 242 -15.16 -7.98 3.75
N LEU A 243 -14.36 -9.04 3.93
CA LEU A 243 -13.99 -9.62 5.21
C LEU A 243 -12.52 -9.33 5.47
N LYS A 244 -12.15 -9.10 6.73
CA LYS A 244 -10.77 -8.84 7.12
C LYS A 244 -10.24 -9.93 8.03
N LEU A 245 -9.13 -10.56 7.62
CA LEU A 245 -8.41 -11.53 8.45
C LEU A 245 -7.38 -10.83 9.32
N THR A 246 -7.54 -10.95 10.63
CA THR A 246 -6.66 -10.28 11.60
C THR A 246 -6.77 -10.95 12.98
N HIS A 247 -6.19 -10.33 14.02
CA HIS A 247 -6.28 -10.83 15.39
C HIS A 247 -7.60 -10.46 16.06
N LYS A 248 -7.97 -11.18 17.09
CA LYS A 248 -9.26 -11.11 17.82
C LYS A 248 -9.62 -9.72 18.33
N ASP A 249 -8.64 -8.95 18.80
CA ASP A 249 -8.88 -7.64 19.38
C ASP A 249 -8.87 -6.50 18.34
N ASN A 250 -8.65 -6.83 17.07
CA ASN A 250 -8.74 -5.85 16.00
C ASN A 250 -10.21 -5.54 15.70
N ARG A 251 -10.53 -4.26 15.66
CA ARG A 251 -11.84 -3.78 15.21
C ARG A 251 -11.66 -3.05 13.89
N ASP A 252 -12.57 -3.27 12.99
CA ASP A 252 -12.68 -2.54 11.74
C ASP A 252 -14.10 -1.98 11.66
N GLU A 253 -14.25 -0.72 11.27
CA GLU A 253 -15.55 -0.06 11.19
C GLU A 253 -16.23 -0.32 9.85
N GLU A 254 -15.46 -0.71 8.83
CA GLU A 254 -15.93 -0.88 7.45
C GLU A 254 -16.03 -2.35 7.02
N LYS A 255 -15.24 -3.23 7.61
CA LYS A 255 -15.13 -4.64 7.20
C LYS A 255 -15.48 -5.57 8.35
N GLU A 256 -16.25 -6.60 8.07
CA GLU A 256 -16.44 -7.71 9.01
C GLU A 256 -15.10 -8.40 9.29
N VAL A 257 -14.81 -8.62 10.57
CA VAL A 257 -13.54 -9.20 11.01
C VAL A 257 -13.69 -10.69 11.28
N ILE A 258 -12.89 -11.51 10.60
CA ILE A 258 -12.65 -12.90 10.96
C ILE A 258 -11.34 -12.96 11.74
N ALA A 259 -11.45 -13.22 13.05
CA ALA A 259 -10.31 -13.40 13.92
C ALA A 259 -9.67 -14.78 13.69
N THR A 260 -8.45 -14.80 13.15
CA THR A 260 -7.72 -16.05 12.89
C THR A 260 -6.68 -16.38 13.97
N TYR A 261 -6.31 -15.41 14.80
CA TYR A 261 -5.39 -15.62 15.91
C TYR A 261 -5.63 -14.61 17.05
N GLU A 262 -5.14 -14.97 18.23
CA GLU A 262 -5.04 -14.08 19.40
C GLU A 262 -3.61 -13.60 19.59
N LEU A 263 -3.45 -12.40 20.14
CA LEU A 263 -2.17 -11.83 20.54
C LEU A 263 -2.00 -11.98 22.06
N LYS A 264 -1.05 -12.82 22.52
CA LYS A 264 -0.67 -12.91 23.93
C LYS A 264 0.58 -12.08 24.14
N ALA A 265 0.48 -11.06 24.99
CA ALA A 265 1.62 -10.20 25.31
C ALA A 265 2.77 -11.01 25.93
N LEU A 266 3.97 -10.70 25.51
CA LEU A 266 5.23 -11.18 26.09
C LEU A 266 5.83 -10.07 26.94
N ASP A 267 6.85 -10.42 27.68
CA ASP A 267 7.59 -9.42 28.45
C ASP A 267 8.41 -8.51 27.52
N ILE A 268 8.42 -7.23 27.82
CA ILE A 268 9.15 -6.21 27.04
C ILE A 268 10.40 -5.81 27.79
N SER A 269 11.52 -5.78 27.09
CA SER A 269 12.82 -5.41 27.63
C SER A 269 12.84 -3.98 28.18
N GLU A 270 13.50 -3.76 29.31
CA GLU A 270 13.79 -2.43 29.87
C GLU A 270 14.76 -1.60 29.01
N ARG A 271 15.40 -2.22 28.01
CA ARG A 271 16.24 -1.51 27.03
C ARG A 271 15.52 -0.33 26.38
N LEU A 272 14.19 -0.40 26.24
CA LEU A 272 13.40 0.69 25.68
C LEU A 272 13.61 2.01 26.44
N LEU A 273 13.83 1.96 27.76
CA LEU A 273 14.05 3.16 28.58
C LEU A 273 15.36 3.92 28.26
N SER A 274 16.33 3.21 27.68
CA SER A 274 17.61 3.79 27.26
C SER A 274 17.64 4.25 25.80
N CYS A 275 16.55 4.06 25.05
CA CYS A 275 16.49 4.45 23.64
C CYS A 275 15.83 5.82 23.45
N ASP A 276 16.33 6.57 22.48
CA ASP A 276 15.84 7.90 22.10
C ASP A 276 15.05 7.90 20.80
N TYR A 277 15.26 6.89 19.96
CA TYR A 277 14.63 6.74 18.65
C TYR A 277 13.97 5.38 18.54
N PHE A 278 12.71 5.38 18.06
CA PHE A 278 11.89 4.19 17.96
C PHE A 278 11.29 4.07 16.56
N TYR A 279 11.33 2.84 16.01
CA TYR A 279 10.51 2.48 14.86
C TYR A 279 9.49 1.41 15.24
N TRP A 280 8.22 1.65 14.94
CA TRP A 280 7.12 0.75 15.30
C TRP A 280 6.57 0.02 14.09
N MET A 281 6.72 -1.30 14.07
CA MET A 281 6.17 -2.15 13.01
C MET A 281 4.67 -2.42 13.18
N SER A 282 4.07 -2.11 14.33
CA SER A 282 2.64 -2.23 14.57
C SER A 282 2.17 -1.30 15.68
N ALA A 283 0.92 -0.82 15.55
CA ALA A 283 0.26 -0.03 16.59
C ALA A 283 0.16 -0.80 17.91
N SER A 284 -0.17 -2.09 17.88
CA SER A 284 -0.27 -2.93 19.10
C SER A 284 1.04 -3.01 19.87
N SER A 285 2.18 -3.07 19.17
CA SER A 285 3.51 -3.06 19.84
C SER A 285 3.79 -1.71 20.48
N PHE A 286 3.47 -0.62 19.81
CA PHE A 286 3.57 0.74 20.35
C PHE A 286 2.71 0.89 21.61
N GLU A 287 1.42 0.57 21.52
CA GLU A 287 0.46 0.68 22.64
C GLU A 287 0.90 -0.12 23.86
N LEU A 288 1.40 -1.37 23.65
CA LEU A 288 1.90 -2.20 24.73
C LEU A 288 3.15 -1.59 25.38
N ALA A 289 4.07 -1.05 24.57
CA ALA A 289 5.30 -0.42 25.05
C ALA A 289 5.02 0.85 25.86
N ILE A 290 4.20 1.76 25.36
CA ILE A 290 3.86 3.00 26.09
C ILE A 290 2.99 2.77 27.32
N LYS A 291 2.24 1.66 27.37
CA LYS A 291 1.50 1.24 28.57
C LYS A 291 2.45 0.77 29.66
N LYS A 292 3.51 0.03 29.30
CA LYS A 292 4.52 -0.48 30.24
C LYS A 292 5.53 0.59 30.65
N TYR A 293 5.96 1.43 29.69
CA TYR A 293 6.97 2.47 29.85
C TYR A 293 6.45 3.83 29.32
N PRO A 294 5.61 4.54 30.08
CA PRO A 294 5.00 5.80 29.62
C PRO A 294 6.03 6.90 29.28
N GLU A 295 7.24 6.82 29.85
CA GLU A 295 8.32 7.80 29.69
C GLU A 295 8.79 7.90 28.25
N ILE A 296 8.74 6.79 27.49
CA ILE A 296 9.20 6.77 26.09
C ILE A 296 8.33 7.64 25.17
N LYS A 297 7.12 8.02 25.59
CA LYS A 297 6.25 8.92 24.79
C LYS A 297 6.90 10.24 24.39
N LYS A 298 7.87 10.71 25.17
CA LYS A 298 8.57 11.97 24.95
C LYS A 298 9.77 11.86 24.01
N ARG A 299 10.00 10.66 23.47
CA ARG A 299 11.12 10.37 22.57
C ARG A 299 10.70 10.49 21.11
N ASN A 300 11.62 10.23 20.19
CA ASN A 300 11.38 10.29 18.76
C ASN A 300 10.77 8.97 18.24
N HIS A 301 9.63 9.06 17.61
CA HIS A 301 8.89 7.89 17.12
C HIS A 301 8.75 7.91 15.61
N ALA A 302 8.95 6.74 15.00
CA ALA A 302 8.73 6.50 13.59
C ALA A 302 7.92 5.22 13.36
N CYS A 303 7.31 5.09 12.21
CA CYS A 303 6.62 3.87 11.80
C CYS A 303 6.42 3.86 10.28
N GLY A 304 5.93 2.72 9.74
CA GLY A 304 5.45 2.66 8.37
C GLY A 304 4.13 3.42 8.17
N LEU A 305 3.82 3.72 6.94
CA LEU A 305 2.57 4.36 6.51
C LEU A 305 1.31 3.53 6.90
N GLY A 306 0.14 4.09 6.67
CA GLY A 306 -1.14 3.43 6.82
C GLY A 306 -1.67 3.39 8.27
N LYS A 307 -2.32 2.29 8.66
CA LYS A 307 -3.05 2.19 9.95
C LYS A 307 -2.15 2.39 11.16
N THR A 308 -0.91 1.91 11.12
CA THR A 308 0.06 2.06 12.22
C THR A 308 0.36 3.54 12.42
N PHE A 309 0.61 4.29 11.36
CA PHE A 309 0.86 5.74 11.41
C PHE A 309 -0.34 6.47 12.01
N LYS A 310 -1.53 6.28 11.46
CA LYS A 310 -2.76 6.92 11.95
C LYS A 310 -3.06 6.61 13.44
N SER A 311 -2.77 5.39 13.87
CA SER A 311 -2.96 5.00 15.29
C SER A 311 -1.95 5.67 16.21
N ILE A 312 -0.67 5.70 15.84
CA ILE A 312 0.38 6.31 16.66
C ILE A 312 0.24 7.83 16.68
N GLN A 313 -0.09 8.46 15.56
CA GLN A 313 -0.27 9.91 15.43
C GLN A 313 -1.32 10.48 16.39
N ARG A 314 -2.34 9.71 16.74
CA ARG A 314 -3.35 10.10 17.75
C ARG A 314 -2.75 10.31 19.14
N THR A 315 -1.63 9.64 19.44
CA THR A 315 -0.94 9.70 20.74
C THR A 315 0.35 10.52 20.67
N ILE A 316 1.04 10.44 19.54
CA ILE A 316 2.30 11.13 19.23
C ILE A 316 2.10 11.89 17.90
N PRO A 317 1.62 13.12 17.92
CA PRO A 317 1.37 13.88 16.69
C PRO A 317 2.59 14.05 15.79
N GLN A 318 3.80 14.05 16.36
CA GLN A 318 5.09 14.21 15.66
C GLN A 318 5.70 12.86 15.22
N VAL A 319 4.91 11.79 15.14
CA VAL A 319 5.43 10.52 14.60
C VAL A 319 5.83 10.69 13.14
N THR A 320 7.05 10.25 12.79
CA THR A 320 7.60 10.40 11.44
C THR A 320 7.39 9.13 10.62
N PRO A 321 6.79 9.22 9.42
CA PRO A 321 6.59 8.07 8.56
C PRO A 321 7.86 7.73 7.78
N PHE A 322 8.09 6.42 7.60
CA PHE A 322 9.11 5.86 6.69
C PHE A 322 8.45 4.78 5.81
N LEU A 323 9.07 4.45 4.70
CA LEU A 323 8.59 3.38 3.82
C LEU A 323 8.47 2.06 4.57
N ASP A 324 9.55 1.72 5.28
CA ASP A 324 9.67 0.50 6.08
C ASP A 324 10.76 0.64 7.16
N PHE A 325 10.98 -0.46 7.88
CA PHE A 325 12.01 -0.52 8.91
C PHE A 325 13.43 -0.35 8.34
N ASP A 326 13.68 -0.91 7.16
CA ASP A 326 15.03 -0.93 6.58
C ASP A 326 15.43 0.48 6.13
N SER A 327 14.51 1.24 5.51
CA SER A 327 14.73 2.65 5.14
C SER A 327 14.96 3.55 6.37
N TRP A 328 14.22 3.33 7.46
CA TRP A 328 14.45 4.04 8.72
C TRP A 328 15.82 3.69 9.32
N LEU A 329 16.21 2.42 9.32
CA LEU A 329 17.50 1.98 9.87
C LEU A 329 18.66 2.53 9.06
N GLU A 330 18.54 2.57 7.73
CA GLU A 330 19.53 3.18 6.86
C GLU A 330 19.68 4.69 7.16
N ALA A 331 18.57 5.41 7.28
CA ALA A 331 18.58 6.84 7.59
C ALA A 331 19.26 7.13 8.94
N ILE A 332 18.98 6.32 9.99
CA ILE A 332 19.69 6.43 11.27
C ILE A 332 21.19 6.19 11.10
N ASN A 333 21.58 5.11 10.43
CA ASN A 333 23.00 4.75 10.28
C ASN A 333 23.78 5.80 9.47
N ASN A 334 23.15 6.45 8.51
CA ASN A 334 23.79 7.53 7.72
C ASN A 334 23.98 8.83 8.51
N LYS A 335 23.17 9.06 9.55
CA LYS A 335 23.31 10.25 10.44
C LYS A 335 24.28 10.04 11.58
N ILE A 336 24.55 8.79 11.96
CA ILE A 336 25.50 8.44 13.05
C ILE A 336 26.95 8.40 12.54
N LYS A 337 27.16 8.23 11.23
CA LYS A 337 28.48 8.28 10.59
C LYS A 337 28.96 9.73 10.45
#